data_09a65b7058336cf0bc4e3e07ec77da32
#
_entry.id   09a65b7058336cf0bc4e3e07ec77da32
#
_cell.length_a   1.000
_cell.length_b   1.000
_cell.length_c   1.000
_cell.angle_alpha   90.00
_cell.angle_beta   90.00
_cell.angle_gamma   90.00
#
_symmetry.space_group_name_H-M   'P 1'
#
loop_
_entity.id
_entity.type
_entity.pdbx_description
1 polymer ?
#
loop_
_entity_poly.entity_id
_entity_poly.type
_entity_poly.pdbx_seq_one_letter_code
_entity_poly.pdbx_strand_id
1 'polypeptide(L)'
;MSIDFNSVRNQNERAVYAAVLVHAEQYPGIGHDEDLLADVACVALNRLPPRYIRHQVDYVFYLSESEREASNRALAEAVDYAFGFVQARTAMRARG
;
A
#
# COMPACT_ATOMS: atom_id res chain seq x y z
N MET A 1 -19.99 -2.15 -28.55
CA MET A 1 -19.10 -2.94 -27.66
C MET A 1 -18.51 -2.04 -26.61
N SER A 2 -18.72 -2.35 -25.34
CA SER A 2 -18.14 -1.57 -24.26
C SER A 2 -16.94 -2.32 -23.69
N ILE A 3 -15.86 -1.59 -23.40
CA ILE A 3 -14.65 -2.16 -22.82
C ILE A 3 -14.68 -1.87 -21.32
N ASP A 4 -14.50 -2.90 -20.52
CA ASP A 4 -14.44 -2.77 -19.06
C ASP A 4 -13.01 -2.56 -18.60
N PHE A 5 -12.61 -1.30 -18.48
CA PHE A 5 -11.29 -0.95 -17.97
C PHE A 5 -11.14 -1.18 -16.46
N ASN A 6 -12.24 -1.44 -15.76
CA ASN A 6 -12.17 -1.76 -14.33
C ASN A 6 -11.50 -3.10 -14.06
N SER A 7 -11.34 -3.95 -15.08
CA SER A 7 -10.59 -5.18 -14.96
C SER A 7 -9.08 -4.94 -14.88
N VAL A 8 -8.61 -3.77 -15.28
CA VAL A 8 -7.20 -3.38 -15.19
C VAL A 8 -6.96 -2.75 -13.81
N ARG A 9 -6.08 -3.33 -13.02
CA ARG A 9 -5.84 -2.90 -11.64
C ARG A 9 -4.36 -2.80 -11.35
N ASN A 10 -4.03 -1.89 -10.44
CA ASN A 10 -2.69 -1.86 -9.86
C ASN A 10 -2.63 -2.92 -8.75
N GLN A 11 -1.83 -3.96 -8.95
CA GLN A 11 -1.68 -5.07 -8.00
C GLN A 11 -1.23 -4.57 -6.62
N ASN A 12 -0.49 -3.47 -6.57
CA ASN A 12 0.00 -2.93 -5.31
C ASN A 12 -1.13 -2.47 -4.37
N GLU A 13 -2.30 -2.13 -4.89
CA GLU A 13 -3.42 -1.69 -4.05
C GLU A 13 -3.79 -2.74 -3.02
N ARG A 14 -4.05 -3.97 -3.48
CA ARG A 14 -4.45 -5.06 -2.58
C ARG A 14 -3.36 -5.35 -1.57
N ALA A 15 -2.11 -5.41 -2.01
CA ALA A 15 -0.98 -5.71 -1.13
C ALA A 15 -0.77 -4.62 -0.08
N VAL A 16 -0.88 -3.36 -0.48
CA VAL A 16 -0.74 -2.22 0.44
C VAL A 16 -1.87 -2.21 1.46
N TYR A 17 -3.12 -2.39 1.02
CA TYR A 17 -4.26 -2.36 1.94
C TYR A 17 -4.15 -3.45 3.00
N ALA A 18 -3.77 -4.66 2.61
CA ALA A 18 -3.57 -5.76 3.55
C ALA A 18 -2.45 -5.43 4.55
N ALA A 19 -1.33 -4.90 4.08
CA ALA A 19 -0.20 -4.56 4.93
C ALA A 19 -0.55 -3.43 5.91
N VAL A 20 -1.29 -2.42 5.47
CA VAL A 20 -1.73 -1.33 6.34
C VAL A 20 -2.58 -1.86 7.50
N LEU A 21 -3.54 -2.74 7.19
CA LEU A 21 -4.40 -3.31 8.23
C LEU A 21 -3.61 -4.16 9.24
N VAL A 22 -2.63 -4.92 8.76
CA VAL A 22 -1.79 -5.76 9.63
C VAL A 22 -0.94 -4.88 10.56
N HIS A 23 -0.37 -3.80 10.05
CA HIS A 23 0.57 -2.98 10.81
C HIS A 23 -0.10 -1.87 11.63
N ALA A 24 -1.39 -1.64 11.46
CA ALA A 24 -2.11 -0.56 12.16
C ALA A 24 -1.97 -0.62 13.68
N GLU A 25 -1.92 -1.82 14.25
CA GLU A 25 -1.80 -2.01 15.69
C GLU A 25 -0.49 -1.47 16.28
N GLN A 26 0.54 -1.37 15.46
CA GLN A 26 1.85 -0.84 15.87
C GLN A 26 1.86 0.68 15.96
N TYR A 27 0.80 1.33 15.51
CA TYR A 27 0.68 2.78 15.47
C TYR A 27 -0.62 3.24 16.14
N PRO A 28 -0.76 3.04 17.47
CA PRO A 28 -2.05 3.28 18.13
C PRO A 28 -2.56 4.70 18.03
N GLY A 29 -1.68 5.66 17.79
CA GLY A 29 -2.10 7.06 17.64
C GLY A 29 -2.91 7.34 16.38
N ILE A 30 -2.78 6.49 15.36
CA ILE A 30 -3.52 6.63 14.09
C ILE A 30 -4.19 5.35 13.63
N GLY A 31 -3.88 4.22 14.26
CA GLY A 31 -4.30 2.90 13.80
C GLY A 31 -5.80 2.61 13.90
N HIS A 32 -6.55 3.46 14.60
CA HIS A 32 -8.00 3.32 14.73
C HIS A 32 -8.77 4.37 13.92
N ASP A 33 -8.09 5.21 13.16
CA ASP A 33 -8.71 6.25 12.34
C ASP A 33 -8.69 5.79 10.87
N GLU A 34 -9.87 5.49 10.36
CA GLU A 34 -10.00 4.97 8.98
C GLU A 34 -9.47 5.95 7.93
N ASP A 35 -9.69 7.25 8.12
CA ASP A 35 -9.22 8.26 7.18
C ASP A 35 -7.70 8.33 7.18
N LEU A 36 -7.08 8.25 8.36
CA LEU A 36 -5.62 8.26 8.45
C LEU A 36 -5.01 7.00 7.88
N LEU A 37 -5.66 5.85 8.04
CA LEU A 37 -5.20 4.61 7.42
C LEU A 37 -5.31 4.67 5.89
N ALA A 38 -6.35 5.31 5.38
CA ALA A 38 -6.46 5.54 3.94
C ALA A 38 -5.34 6.47 3.44
N ASP A 39 -4.98 7.48 4.21
CA ASP A 39 -3.84 8.34 3.89
C ASP A 39 -2.53 7.54 3.86
N VAL A 40 -2.34 6.65 4.82
CA VAL A 40 -1.17 5.77 4.86
C VAL A 40 -1.09 4.93 3.58
N ALA A 41 -2.20 4.33 3.17
CA ALA A 41 -2.25 3.55 1.95
C ALA A 41 -1.90 4.39 0.72
N CYS A 42 -2.43 5.60 0.65
CA CYS A 42 -2.16 6.52 -0.45
C CYS A 42 -0.67 6.88 -0.53
N VAL A 43 -0.06 7.22 0.59
CA VAL A 43 1.37 7.56 0.65
C VAL A 43 2.22 6.36 0.24
N ALA A 44 1.89 5.16 0.74
CA ALA A 44 2.62 3.94 0.39
C ALA A 44 2.54 3.64 -1.10
N LEU A 45 1.33 3.74 -1.67
CA LEU A 45 1.13 3.49 -3.10
C LEU A 45 1.92 4.44 -3.98
N ASN A 46 2.05 5.70 -3.57
CA ASN A 46 2.81 6.68 -4.32
C ASN A 46 4.33 6.47 -4.25
N ARG A 47 4.80 5.64 -3.34
CA ARG A 47 6.22 5.31 -3.24
C ARG A 47 6.58 4.04 -4.00
N LEU A 48 5.59 3.31 -4.50
CA LEU A 48 5.80 2.07 -5.24
C LEU A 48 5.60 2.31 -6.72
N PRO A 49 6.42 1.71 -7.59
CA PRO A 49 6.14 1.75 -9.02
C PRO A 49 4.83 1.03 -9.30
N PRO A 50 4.00 1.54 -10.21
CA PRO A 50 2.72 0.89 -10.50
C PRO A 50 2.94 -0.47 -11.12
N ARG A 51 2.04 -1.40 -10.83
CA ARG A 51 2.06 -2.75 -11.40
C ARG A 51 0.63 -3.13 -11.78
N TYR A 52 0.31 -2.90 -13.04
CA TYR A 52 -1.03 -3.16 -13.55
C TYR A 52 -1.17 -4.60 -14.03
N ILE A 53 -2.28 -5.21 -13.66
CA ILE A 53 -2.62 -6.57 -14.06
C ILE A 53 -4.11 -6.63 -14.38
N ARG A 54 -4.50 -7.65 -15.15
CA ARG A 54 -5.91 -7.99 -15.37
C ARG A 54 -6.32 -9.21 -14.56
N HIS A 55 -5.43 -10.18 -14.43
CA HIS A 55 -5.71 -11.43 -13.74
C HIS A 55 -4.64 -11.69 -12.69
N GLN A 56 -5.06 -11.98 -11.47
CA GLN A 56 -4.17 -12.27 -10.36
C GLN A 56 -3.18 -13.40 -10.69
N VAL A 57 -3.64 -14.39 -11.42
CA VAL A 57 -2.82 -15.55 -11.79
C VAL A 57 -1.60 -15.14 -12.62
N ASP A 58 -1.74 -14.14 -13.48
CA ASP A 58 -0.63 -13.68 -14.30
C ASP A 58 0.50 -13.10 -13.44
N TYR A 59 0.14 -12.36 -12.39
CA TYR A 59 1.11 -11.80 -11.47
C TYR A 59 1.94 -12.89 -10.79
N VAL A 60 1.27 -13.95 -10.32
CA VAL A 60 1.93 -15.03 -9.58
C VAL A 60 2.87 -15.83 -10.52
N PHE A 61 2.43 -16.07 -11.76
CA PHE A 61 3.20 -16.88 -12.69
C PHE A 61 4.46 -16.20 -13.23
N TYR A 62 4.41 -14.88 -13.44
CA TYR A 62 5.51 -14.18 -14.13
C TYR A 62 6.58 -13.64 -13.22
N LEU A 63 6.40 -13.71 -11.89
CA LEU A 63 7.42 -13.28 -10.97
C LEU A 63 8.36 -14.42 -10.60
N SER A 64 9.65 -14.19 -10.75
CA SER A 64 10.66 -15.07 -10.17
C SER A 64 10.64 -14.92 -8.64
N GLU A 65 11.27 -15.88 -7.94
CA GLU A 65 11.36 -15.83 -6.48
C GLU A 65 12.09 -14.58 -6.01
N SER A 66 13.20 -14.22 -6.67
CA SER A 66 13.96 -13.02 -6.31
C SER A 66 13.18 -11.74 -6.57
N GLU A 67 12.38 -11.69 -7.63
CA GLU A 67 11.49 -10.55 -7.91
C GLU A 67 10.40 -10.44 -6.86
N ARG A 68 9.86 -11.56 -6.41
CA ARG A 68 8.85 -11.60 -5.35
C ARG A 68 9.41 -11.09 -4.03
N GLU A 69 10.62 -11.52 -3.68
CA GLU A 69 11.29 -11.06 -2.46
C GLU A 69 11.57 -9.57 -2.51
N ALA A 70 12.06 -9.07 -3.65
CA ALA A 70 12.32 -7.65 -3.84
C ALA A 70 11.02 -6.83 -3.75
N SER A 71 9.94 -7.34 -4.31
CA SER A 71 8.64 -6.69 -4.28
C SER A 71 8.09 -6.64 -2.85
N ASN A 72 8.22 -7.72 -2.10
CA ASN A 72 7.79 -7.77 -0.69
C ASN A 72 8.58 -6.80 0.18
N ARG A 73 9.87 -6.69 -0.08
CA ARG A 73 10.74 -5.77 0.65
C ARG A 73 10.37 -4.32 0.35
N ALA A 74 10.16 -4.00 -0.92
CA ALA A 74 9.73 -2.66 -1.33
C ALA A 74 8.39 -2.30 -0.70
N LEU A 75 7.46 -3.24 -0.66
CA LEU A 75 6.16 -3.05 -0.01
C LEU A 75 6.31 -2.72 1.47
N ALA A 76 7.12 -3.52 2.18
CA ALA A 76 7.33 -3.31 3.60
C ALA A 76 7.94 -1.93 3.89
N GLU A 77 8.93 -1.53 3.10
CA GLU A 77 9.57 -0.22 3.23
C GLU A 77 8.61 0.93 2.93
N ALA A 78 7.78 0.79 1.91
CA ALA A 78 6.82 1.82 1.53
C ALA A 78 5.75 2.00 2.61
N VAL A 79 5.24 0.91 3.17
CA VAL A 79 4.21 0.95 4.21
C VAL A 79 4.80 1.53 5.51
N ASP A 80 5.99 1.10 5.88
CA ASP A 80 6.67 1.62 7.08
C ASP A 80 6.90 3.13 6.96
N TYR A 81 7.42 3.58 5.84
CA TYR A 81 7.59 5.01 5.56
C TYR A 81 6.26 5.76 5.67
N ALA A 82 5.20 5.19 5.07
CA ALA A 82 3.91 5.84 5.02
C ALA A 82 3.31 6.04 6.42
N PHE A 83 3.40 5.04 7.27
CA PHE A 83 2.95 5.17 8.66
C PHE A 83 3.72 6.26 9.39
N GLY A 84 5.04 6.27 9.27
CA GLY A 84 5.87 7.31 9.90
C GLY A 84 5.53 8.70 9.41
N PHE A 85 5.32 8.85 8.10
CA PHE A 85 4.97 10.13 7.50
C PHE A 85 3.63 10.65 8.00
N VAL A 86 2.58 9.82 7.97
CA VAL A 86 1.24 10.22 8.39
C VAL A 86 1.19 10.51 9.88
N GLN A 87 1.87 9.69 10.69
CA GLN A 87 1.95 9.88 12.12
C GLN A 87 2.60 11.23 12.46
N ALA A 88 3.72 11.53 11.81
CA ALA A 88 4.44 12.78 12.03
C ALA A 88 3.60 14.00 11.62
N ARG A 89 2.94 13.92 10.46
CA ARG A 89 2.07 14.98 9.96
C ARG A 89 0.91 15.24 10.91
N THR A 90 0.30 14.17 11.41
CA THR A 90 -0.83 14.26 12.35
C THR A 90 -0.40 14.91 13.65
N ALA A 91 0.77 14.55 14.16
CA ALA A 91 1.32 15.14 15.38
C ALA A 91 1.62 16.65 15.20
N MET A 92 2.14 17.02 14.03
CA MET A 92 2.40 18.42 13.72
C MET A 92 1.12 19.24 13.65
N ARG A 93 0.08 18.71 13.04
CA ARG A 93 -1.22 19.37 12.93
C ARG A 93 -1.88 19.55 14.30
N ALA A 94 -1.68 18.58 15.21
CA ALA A 94 -2.22 18.67 16.56
C ALA A 94 -1.56 19.77 17.38
N ARG A 95 -0.33 20.14 17.04
CA ARG A 95 0.40 21.24 17.73
C ARG A 95 0.00 22.62 17.20
N GLY A 96 -0.47 22.64 15.98
CA GLY A 96 -0.86 23.87 15.33
C GLY A 96 -2.24 24.31 15.69
#